data_72ecc06502849bfddeda6d8cb81466ad
#
_entry.id   72ecc06502849bfddeda6d8cb81466ad
#
_cell.length_a   1.000
_cell.length_b   1.000
_cell.length_c   1.000
_cell.angle_alpha   90.00
_cell.angle_beta   90.00
_cell.angle_gamma   90.00
#
_symmetry.space_group_name_H-M   'P 1'
#
loop_
_entity.id
_entity.type
_entity.pdbx_description
1 polymer ?
#
loop_
_entity_poly.entity_id
_entity_poly.type
_entity_poly.pdbx_seq_one_letter_code
_entity_poly.pdbx_strand_id
1 'polypeptide(L)'
;MITSKELREKWIKFYESKGHVNIGAVSLIGDGTTGVMFNVAGMQPLMPYLLGKKHPMGTRLCNVQGCVRTVDIDSVGDATHFTFFEMMGNWSLGDYFKKEKTAWTFELLTEVFGFDKDKICSTVFEGNDAVPRDEETAELLKSLGIKEENIFFLPKKDNWWELEGTVGTPCGPDNEWFYPRTDLDKDSSDFTTSNRYVEIGNDVYMQYEKLEGGKYKELANKNVDTGFGLDRLLLFLNGLDDGYKTDLFIDSINYLEKVSGRSYDSDEQARKAMRIIADHIRTSVMLIGDVNGITPSNTGAGYILRRLLRRAIRYCKNIGLETKELSAVAKIFIEKIYDTAYPLLVEKKDYILEEIQKECKKFEATLASGMKEFEKAIIGMERKNAFMSQKDANYIPETEISGKQAFRLYDTFGFPLELTEELALEKGLTVDKNGFDEAFRHHQEISKAQASAKGGLTERNEATIKYHTATHVMLAGLRKMFGDKTEQKGSNITEERLRFDFNCDHKMTEEELKTLENFVNDVISKKIPVVKSELPYNQAISEGAYGVFNPTSDDELVTIYTIEGVDKQICGGPHVENTGDLGTFKIKKEESSSSGVRRIKAVLS
;
A
#
# COMPACT_ATOMS: atom_id res chain seq x y z
N MET A 1 -33.84 -2.78 5.20
CA MET A 1 -32.47 -2.46 4.73
C MET A 1 -31.67 -3.74 4.73
N ILE A 2 -30.93 -4.01 3.65
CA ILE A 2 -30.02 -5.15 3.58
C ILE A 2 -28.69 -4.79 4.28
N THR A 3 -28.13 -5.73 5.04
CA THR A 3 -26.82 -5.55 5.70
C THR A 3 -25.67 -6.00 4.81
N SER A 4 -24.46 -5.53 5.10
CA SER A 4 -23.24 -5.97 4.41
C SER A 4 -23.02 -7.47 4.52
N LYS A 5 -23.38 -8.07 5.67
CA LYS A 5 -23.33 -9.53 5.89
C LYS A 5 -24.30 -10.27 4.97
N GLU A 6 -25.54 -9.83 4.91
CA GLU A 6 -26.56 -10.44 4.03
C GLU A 6 -26.19 -10.31 2.56
N LEU A 7 -25.59 -9.17 2.16
CA LEU A 7 -25.16 -8.95 0.79
C LEU A 7 -24.00 -9.89 0.40
N ARG A 8 -23.00 -10.07 1.28
CA ARG A 8 -21.92 -11.07 1.07
C ARG A 8 -22.48 -12.47 0.92
N GLU A 9 -23.40 -12.85 1.81
CA GLU A 9 -24.04 -14.18 1.77
C GLU A 9 -24.85 -14.41 0.50
N LYS A 10 -25.64 -13.40 0.06
CA LYS A 10 -26.43 -13.48 -1.18
C LYS A 10 -25.53 -13.67 -2.41
N TRP A 11 -24.43 -12.90 -2.48
CA TRP A 11 -23.46 -13.03 -3.57
C TRP A 11 -22.87 -14.43 -3.65
N ILE A 12 -22.31 -14.93 -2.56
CA ILE A 12 -21.67 -16.24 -2.50
C ILE A 12 -22.69 -17.35 -2.84
N LYS A 13 -23.85 -17.37 -2.18
CA LYS A 13 -24.90 -18.39 -2.43
C LYS A 13 -25.39 -18.39 -3.87
N PHE A 14 -25.51 -17.21 -4.49
CA PHE A 14 -25.93 -17.11 -5.87
C PHE A 14 -24.90 -17.78 -6.80
N TYR A 15 -23.62 -17.44 -6.68
CA TYR A 15 -22.60 -18.03 -7.53
C TYR A 15 -22.30 -19.50 -7.22
N GLU A 16 -22.40 -19.94 -5.97
CA GLU A 16 -22.37 -21.35 -5.60
C GLU A 16 -23.52 -22.13 -6.30
N SER A 17 -24.72 -21.56 -6.42
CA SER A 17 -25.83 -22.17 -7.15
C SER A 17 -25.58 -22.31 -8.66
N LYS A 18 -24.66 -21.51 -9.21
CA LYS A 18 -24.18 -21.59 -10.59
C LYS A 18 -22.92 -22.48 -10.73
N GLY A 19 -22.54 -23.21 -9.68
CA GLY A 19 -21.43 -24.16 -9.65
C GLY A 19 -20.05 -23.52 -9.39
N HIS A 20 -20.00 -22.30 -8.85
CA HIS A 20 -18.75 -21.67 -8.44
C HIS A 20 -18.29 -22.16 -7.07
N VAL A 21 -16.98 -22.12 -6.84
CA VAL A 21 -16.37 -22.41 -5.55
C VAL A 21 -15.94 -21.10 -4.91
N ASN A 22 -16.36 -20.88 -3.67
CA ASN A 22 -15.88 -19.75 -2.88
C ASN A 22 -14.42 -20.00 -2.46
N ILE A 23 -13.51 -19.15 -2.95
CA ILE A 23 -12.07 -19.28 -2.70
C ILE A 23 -11.59 -18.47 -1.47
N GLY A 24 -12.52 -17.73 -0.81
CA GLY A 24 -12.16 -16.85 0.29
C GLY A 24 -11.39 -15.60 -0.16
N ALA A 25 -11.11 -14.71 0.78
CA ALA A 25 -10.30 -13.53 0.55
C ALA A 25 -8.80 -13.86 0.74
N VAL A 26 -7.95 -13.19 -0.04
CA VAL A 26 -6.49 -13.23 0.14
C VAL A 26 -5.98 -11.94 0.78
N SER A 27 -4.68 -11.89 1.10
CA SER A 27 -4.02 -10.71 1.68
C SER A 27 -4.30 -9.44 0.88
N LEU A 28 -4.48 -8.32 1.59
CA LEU A 28 -4.51 -6.97 0.99
C LEU A 28 -3.15 -6.54 0.46
N ILE A 29 -2.08 -7.10 1.02
CA ILE A 29 -0.71 -6.75 0.66
C ILE A 29 -0.32 -7.51 -0.59
N GLY A 30 0.13 -6.81 -1.63
CA GLY A 30 0.63 -7.41 -2.85
C GLY A 30 1.80 -8.35 -2.58
N ASP A 31 1.83 -9.47 -3.27
CA ASP A 31 2.88 -10.50 -3.14
C ASP A 31 4.14 -10.18 -3.96
N GLY A 32 4.14 -9.04 -4.66
CA GLY A 32 5.24 -8.59 -5.53
C GLY A 32 5.18 -9.16 -6.96
N THR A 33 4.30 -10.11 -7.26
CA THR A 33 4.20 -10.72 -8.60
C THR A 33 3.60 -9.77 -9.63
N THR A 34 2.67 -8.91 -9.21
CA THR A 34 1.98 -7.94 -10.07
C THR A 34 2.59 -6.53 -10.01
N GLY A 35 3.66 -6.34 -9.22
CA GLY A 35 4.31 -5.03 -9.04
C GLY A 35 3.50 -4.01 -8.24
N VAL A 36 2.30 -4.36 -7.74
CA VAL A 36 1.46 -3.49 -6.93
C VAL A 36 1.74 -3.68 -5.44
N MET A 37 1.58 -2.58 -4.70
CA MET A 37 1.80 -2.56 -3.26
C MET A 37 0.62 -3.17 -2.49
N PHE A 38 -0.60 -2.96 -2.99
CA PHE A 38 -1.84 -3.47 -2.44
C PHE A 38 -2.70 -4.09 -3.55
N ASN A 39 -3.52 -5.06 -3.18
CA ASN A 39 -4.54 -5.57 -4.08
C ASN A 39 -5.64 -4.52 -4.28
N VAL A 40 -5.78 -4.01 -5.50
CA VAL A 40 -6.77 -2.98 -5.88
C VAL A 40 -8.01 -3.56 -6.56
N ALA A 41 -7.98 -4.87 -6.89
CA ALA A 41 -9.08 -5.60 -7.54
C ALA A 41 -9.01 -7.10 -7.20
N GLY A 42 -10.16 -7.77 -7.22
CA GLY A 42 -10.30 -9.19 -6.87
C GLY A 42 -9.53 -10.13 -7.81
N MET A 43 -9.30 -9.74 -9.06
CA MET A 43 -8.62 -10.55 -10.06
C MET A 43 -7.09 -10.59 -9.92
N GLN A 44 -6.47 -9.64 -9.25
CA GLN A 44 -4.99 -9.57 -9.17
C GLN A 44 -4.33 -10.85 -8.65
N PRO A 45 -4.82 -11.48 -7.58
CA PRO A 45 -4.28 -12.75 -7.11
C PRO A 45 -4.51 -13.91 -8.08
N LEU A 46 -5.43 -13.76 -9.02
CA LEU A 46 -5.81 -14.78 -10.00
C LEU A 46 -5.09 -14.65 -11.34
N MET A 47 -4.24 -13.66 -11.52
CA MET A 47 -3.53 -13.39 -12.78
C MET A 47 -2.84 -14.62 -13.38
N PRO A 48 -2.10 -15.46 -12.62
CA PRO A 48 -1.48 -16.66 -13.19
C PRO A 48 -2.49 -17.65 -13.77
N TYR A 49 -3.70 -17.71 -13.21
CA TYR A 49 -4.75 -18.63 -13.64
C TYR A 49 -5.50 -18.09 -14.87
N LEU A 50 -5.69 -16.78 -14.96
CA LEU A 50 -6.20 -16.10 -16.15
C LEU A 50 -5.24 -16.25 -17.36
N LEU A 51 -3.94 -16.43 -17.10
CA LEU A 51 -2.91 -16.75 -18.09
C LEU A 51 -2.81 -18.25 -18.43
N GLY A 52 -3.71 -19.09 -17.91
CA GLY A 52 -3.83 -20.50 -18.28
C GLY A 52 -3.25 -21.51 -17.29
N LYS A 53 -2.70 -21.09 -16.14
CA LYS A 53 -2.39 -22.02 -15.06
C LYS A 53 -3.69 -22.60 -14.50
N LYS A 54 -3.71 -23.90 -14.19
CA LYS A 54 -4.89 -24.53 -13.55
C LYS A 54 -5.03 -24.08 -12.10
N HIS A 55 -6.20 -23.57 -11.73
CA HIS A 55 -6.50 -23.26 -10.35
C HIS A 55 -6.88 -24.54 -9.57
N PRO A 56 -6.36 -24.76 -8.34
CA PRO A 56 -6.58 -26.00 -7.60
C PRO A 56 -8.06 -26.24 -7.23
N MET A 57 -8.85 -25.17 -7.12
CA MET A 57 -10.28 -25.26 -6.74
C MET A 57 -11.23 -25.28 -7.95
N GLY A 58 -10.74 -25.36 -9.19
CA GLY A 58 -11.57 -25.48 -10.39
C GLY A 58 -11.56 -24.26 -11.30
N THR A 59 -12.55 -24.20 -12.21
CA THR A 59 -12.65 -23.19 -13.27
C THR A 59 -13.70 -22.11 -12.99
N ARG A 60 -14.64 -22.35 -12.08
CA ARG A 60 -15.66 -21.41 -11.65
C ARG A 60 -15.38 -20.97 -10.23
N LEU A 61 -14.97 -19.72 -10.04
CA LEU A 61 -14.54 -19.20 -8.75
C LEU A 61 -15.37 -17.97 -8.36
N CYS A 62 -15.59 -17.79 -7.06
CA CYS A 62 -16.17 -16.55 -6.53
C CYS A 62 -15.56 -16.21 -5.17
N ASN A 63 -15.62 -14.96 -4.78
CA ASN A 63 -15.31 -14.52 -3.43
C ASN A 63 -15.85 -13.10 -3.14
N VAL A 64 -15.54 -12.63 -1.93
CA VAL A 64 -15.58 -11.21 -1.55
C VAL A 64 -14.17 -10.86 -1.10
N GLN A 65 -13.51 -9.97 -1.83
CA GLN A 65 -12.11 -9.61 -1.65
C GLN A 65 -11.98 -8.19 -1.15
N GLY A 66 -11.26 -7.98 -0.03
CA GLY A 66 -10.83 -6.65 0.38
C GLY A 66 -9.85 -6.05 -0.62
N CYS A 67 -10.03 -4.77 -0.94
CA CYS A 67 -9.20 -4.00 -1.88
C CYS A 67 -8.80 -2.66 -1.26
N VAL A 68 -7.62 -2.15 -1.64
CA VAL A 68 -7.12 -0.84 -1.19
C VAL A 68 -6.70 0.00 -2.39
N ARG A 69 -7.36 1.15 -2.59
CA ARG A 69 -7.01 2.15 -3.63
C ARG A 69 -6.46 3.40 -2.99
N THR A 70 -5.17 3.61 -3.15
CA THR A 70 -4.44 4.73 -2.52
C THR A 70 -4.58 6.05 -3.27
N VAL A 71 -4.98 6.01 -4.53
CA VAL A 71 -5.25 7.20 -5.35
C VAL A 71 -6.47 7.97 -4.83
N ASP A 72 -7.40 7.30 -4.15
CA ASP A 72 -8.64 7.89 -3.65
C ASP A 72 -8.47 8.55 -2.26
N ILE A 73 -7.31 8.41 -1.60
CA ILE A 73 -7.09 8.93 -0.23
C ILE A 73 -7.43 10.42 -0.11
N ASP A 74 -7.07 11.23 -1.10
CA ASP A 74 -7.29 12.68 -1.05
C ASP A 74 -8.75 13.07 -1.31
N SER A 75 -9.50 12.21 -2.01
CA SER A 75 -10.95 12.35 -2.26
C SER A 75 -11.80 11.94 -1.06
N VAL A 76 -11.26 11.11 -0.15
CA VAL A 76 -11.97 10.69 1.07
C VAL A 76 -12.37 11.90 1.92
N GLY A 77 -13.65 11.91 2.28
CA GLY A 77 -14.33 13.02 2.96
C GLY A 77 -15.63 13.40 2.24
N ASP A 78 -15.80 12.98 0.98
CA ASP A 78 -17.08 13.00 0.28
C ASP A 78 -17.97 11.80 0.69
N ALA A 79 -19.08 11.58 -0.02
CA ALA A 79 -20.08 10.56 0.31
C ALA A 79 -19.78 9.15 -0.23
N THR A 80 -18.81 8.99 -1.14
CA THR A 80 -18.70 7.79 -2.00
C THR A 80 -17.29 7.24 -2.20
N HIS A 81 -16.25 8.00 -1.89
CA HIS A 81 -14.86 7.52 -1.99
C HIS A 81 -14.39 6.85 -0.70
N PHE A 82 -13.78 5.69 -0.86
CA PHE A 82 -13.23 4.87 0.23
C PHE A 82 -11.84 4.37 -0.13
N THR A 83 -10.93 4.38 0.84
CA THR A 83 -9.57 3.83 0.66
C THR A 83 -9.58 2.31 0.66
N PHE A 84 -10.25 1.70 1.64
CA PHE A 84 -10.57 0.27 1.67
C PHE A 84 -12.02 0.07 1.23
N PHE A 85 -12.26 -0.93 0.41
CA PHE A 85 -13.61 -1.40 0.04
C PHE A 85 -13.57 -2.90 -0.22
N GLU A 86 -14.75 -3.51 -0.30
CA GLU A 86 -14.87 -4.91 -0.66
C GLU A 86 -15.38 -5.06 -2.09
N MET A 87 -14.67 -5.86 -2.87
CA MET A 87 -15.06 -6.24 -4.22
C MET A 87 -15.62 -7.66 -4.21
N MET A 88 -16.85 -7.80 -4.63
CA MET A 88 -17.51 -9.09 -4.85
C MET A 88 -17.15 -9.55 -6.26
N GLY A 89 -16.42 -10.66 -6.35
CA GLY A 89 -15.89 -11.18 -7.61
C GLY A 89 -16.40 -12.57 -7.97
N ASN A 90 -16.48 -12.83 -9.28
CA ASN A 90 -16.60 -14.18 -9.80
C ASN A 90 -15.81 -14.32 -11.11
N TRP A 91 -15.32 -15.52 -11.36
CA TRP A 91 -14.42 -15.80 -12.47
C TRP A 91 -14.79 -17.08 -13.20
N SER A 92 -14.62 -17.04 -14.53
CA SER A 92 -14.58 -18.22 -15.40
C SER A 92 -13.17 -18.36 -15.95
N LEU A 93 -12.54 -19.47 -15.69
CA LEU A 93 -11.20 -19.80 -16.21
C LEU A 93 -11.36 -20.79 -17.40
N GLY A 94 -11.80 -20.25 -18.57
CA GLY A 94 -12.04 -21.04 -19.77
C GLY A 94 -13.26 -21.97 -19.73
N ASP A 95 -14.28 -21.64 -18.93
CA ASP A 95 -15.50 -22.44 -18.77
C ASP A 95 -16.70 -21.78 -19.48
N TYR A 96 -17.43 -20.89 -18.80
CA TYR A 96 -18.51 -20.11 -19.40
C TYR A 96 -18.01 -18.74 -19.90
N PHE A 97 -18.81 -18.09 -20.74
CA PHE A 97 -18.44 -16.78 -21.29
C PHE A 97 -19.64 -15.81 -21.33
N LYS A 98 -19.70 -14.89 -22.27
CA LYS A 98 -20.65 -13.77 -22.36
C LYS A 98 -22.11 -14.17 -22.13
N LYS A 99 -22.60 -15.22 -22.81
CA LYS A 99 -24.00 -15.62 -22.77
C LYS A 99 -24.48 -15.95 -21.35
N GLU A 100 -23.78 -16.84 -20.69
CA GLU A 100 -24.09 -17.25 -19.32
C GLU A 100 -23.85 -16.10 -18.35
N LYS A 101 -22.74 -15.40 -18.50
CA LYS A 101 -22.35 -14.34 -17.57
C LYS A 101 -23.35 -13.18 -17.58
N THR A 102 -23.67 -12.64 -18.75
CA THR A 102 -24.62 -11.52 -18.88
C THR A 102 -25.99 -11.90 -18.31
N ALA A 103 -26.46 -13.14 -18.58
CA ALA A 103 -27.72 -13.63 -18.03
C ALA A 103 -27.68 -13.77 -16.50
N TRP A 104 -26.60 -14.29 -15.93
CA TRP A 104 -26.47 -14.43 -14.47
C TRP A 104 -26.34 -13.09 -13.76
N THR A 105 -25.61 -12.14 -14.34
CA THR A 105 -25.54 -10.80 -13.74
C THR A 105 -26.90 -10.12 -13.77
N PHE A 106 -27.64 -10.21 -14.88
CA PHE A 106 -28.99 -9.67 -14.97
C PHE A 106 -29.94 -10.33 -13.96
N GLU A 107 -29.93 -11.67 -13.84
CA GLU A 107 -30.70 -12.43 -12.84
C GLU A 107 -30.35 -11.99 -11.41
N LEU A 108 -29.05 -11.86 -11.11
CA LEU A 108 -28.59 -11.42 -9.79
C LEU A 108 -29.11 -10.02 -9.45
N LEU A 109 -29.02 -9.08 -10.40
CA LEU A 109 -29.44 -7.70 -10.18
C LEU A 109 -30.98 -7.61 -10.02
N THR A 110 -31.74 -8.29 -10.87
CA THR A 110 -33.21 -8.14 -10.90
C THR A 110 -33.92 -9.06 -9.91
N GLU A 111 -33.54 -10.35 -9.85
CA GLU A 111 -34.28 -11.35 -9.06
C GLU A 111 -33.75 -11.47 -7.62
N VAL A 112 -32.43 -11.33 -7.41
CA VAL A 112 -31.82 -11.50 -6.09
C VAL A 112 -31.70 -10.19 -5.33
N PHE A 113 -31.28 -9.12 -6.02
CA PHE A 113 -31.11 -7.79 -5.43
C PHE A 113 -32.35 -6.90 -5.60
N GLY A 114 -33.22 -7.20 -6.57
CA GLY A 114 -34.50 -6.49 -6.77
C GLY A 114 -34.35 -5.12 -7.43
N PHE A 115 -33.29 -4.91 -8.21
CA PHE A 115 -33.17 -3.70 -9.04
C PHE A 115 -34.27 -3.66 -10.10
N ASP A 116 -34.82 -2.48 -10.31
CA ASP A 116 -35.81 -2.25 -11.37
C ASP A 116 -35.12 -2.34 -12.74
N LYS A 117 -35.42 -3.39 -13.49
CA LYS A 117 -34.81 -3.65 -14.81
C LYS A 117 -34.96 -2.49 -15.79
N ASP A 118 -36.07 -1.72 -15.69
CA ASP A 118 -36.34 -0.59 -16.58
C ASP A 118 -35.46 0.63 -16.31
N LYS A 119 -34.72 0.61 -15.17
CA LYS A 119 -33.78 1.65 -14.77
C LYS A 119 -32.33 1.25 -14.95
N ILE A 120 -32.05 -0.04 -15.17
CA ILE A 120 -30.69 -0.51 -15.42
C ILE A 120 -30.23 0.03 -16.76
N CYS A 121 -29.05 0.66 -16.75
CA CYS A 121 -28.30 1.00 -17.96
C CYS A 121 -27.04 0.15 -18.03
N SER A 122 -26.57 -0.10 -19.25
CA SER A 122 -25.38 -0.89 -19.48
C SER A 122 -24.52 -0.28 -20.57
N THR A 123 -23.20 -0.36 -20.41
CA THR A 123 -22.25 0.07 -21.42
C THR A 123 -21.53 -1.13 -22.01
N VAL A 124 -21.16 -1.04 -23.27
CA VAL A 124 -20.43 -2.07 -24.02
C VAL A 124 -19.38 -1.40 -24.93
N PHE A 125 -18.35 -2.14 -25.29
CA PHE A 125 -17.26 -1.61 -26.11
C PHE A 125 -17.70 -1.23 -27.51
N GLU A 126 -17.41 0.00 -27.96
CA GLU A 126 -17.80 0.53 -29.28
C GLU A 126 -16.93 0.00 -30.44
N GLY A 127 -15.80 -0.70 -30.13
CA GLY A 127 -14.83 -1.13 -31.12
C GLY A 127 -13.75 -0.07 -31.40
N ASN A 128 -12.71 -0.53 -32.09
CA ASN A 128 -11.65 0.29 -32.66
C ASN A 128 -11.02 -0.41 -33.88
N ASP A 129 -9.94 0.14 -34.44
CA ASP A 129 -9.27 -0.42 -35.62
C ASP A 129 -8.70 -1.85 -35.38
N ALA A 130 -8.45 -2.24 -34.13
CA ALA A 130 -7.83 -3.52 -33.77
C ALA A 130 -8.84 -4.57 -33.30
N VAL A 131 -9.97 -4.15 -32.74
CA VAL A 131 -10.99 -5.05 -32.14
C VAL A 131 -12.38 -4.55 -32.52
N PRO A 132 -13.27 -5.43 -33.03
CA PRO A 132 -14.61 -5.03 -33.42
C PRO A 132 -15.47 -4.62 -32.22
N ARG A 133 -16.53 -3.88 -32.51
CA ARG A 133 -17.60 -3.51 -31.59
C ARG A 133 -18.25 -4.74 -30.97
N ASP A 134 -18.59 -4.68 -29.68
CA ASP A 134 -19.20 -5.78 -28.95
C ASP A 134 -20.72 -5.87 -29.15
N GLU A 135 -21.12 -6.23 -30.36
CA GLU A 135 -22.53 -6.44 -30.69
C GLU A 135 -23.12 -7.66 -29.98
N GLU A 136 -22.30 -8.69 -29.68
CA GLU A 136 -22.76 -9.90 -29.00
C GLU A 136 -23.33 -9.58 -27.62
N THR A 137 -22.60 -8.82 -26.82
CA THR A 137 -23.07 -8.42 -25.48
C THR A 137 -24.28 -7.51 -25.56
N ALA A 138 -24.32 -6.57 -26.51
CA ALA A 138 -25.47 -5.68 -26.71
C ALA A 138 -26.77 -6.46 -27.06
N GLU A 139 -26.68 -7.44 -27.96
CA GLU A 139 -27.82 -8.29 -28.31
C GLU A 139 -28.27 -9.20 -27.15
N LEU A 140 -27.34 -9.71 -26.33
CA LEU A 140 -27.66 -10.44 -25.10
C LEU A 140 -28.44 -9.56 -24.13
N LEU A 141 -28.00 -8.33 -23.88
CA LEU A 141 -28.68 -7.36 -23.02
C LEU A 141 -30.11 -7.06 -23.50
N LYS A 142 -30.32 -6.83 -24.81
CA LYS A 142 -31.63 -6.65 -25.41
C LYS A 142 -32.53 -7.88 -25.21
N SER A 143 -31.97 -9.08 -25.41
CA SER A 143 -32.70 -10.33 -25.24
C SER A 143 -33.18 -10.57 -23.82
N LEU A 144 -32.49 -10.02 -22.81
CA LEU A 144 -32.85 -10.07 -21.40
C LEU A 144 -33.89 -8.98 -21.03
N GLY A 145 -34.18 -8.04 -21.92
CA GLY A 145 -35.21 -7.01 -21.76
C GLY A 145 -34.68 -5.66 -21.31
N ILE A 146 -33.37 -5.42 -21.39
CA ILE A 146 -32.83 -4.06 -21.28
C ILE A 146 -33.18 -3.30 -22.54
N LYS A 147 -33.75 -2.10 -22.37
CA LYS A 147 -34.17 -1.26 -23.49
C LYS A 147 -32.95 -0.81 -24.29
N GLU A 148 -33.07 -0.73 -25.61
CA GLU A 148 -31.99 -0.29 -26.50
C GLU A 148 -31.44 1.09 -26.13
N GLU A 149 -32.31 2.00 -25.70
CA GLU A 149 -31.99 3.35 -25.22
C GLU A 149 -31.14 3.37 -23.91
N ASN A 150 -31.07 2.23 -23.21
CA ASN A 150 -30.30 2.07 -22.00
C ASN A 150 -28.99 1.29 -22.24
N ILE A 151 -28.62 0.99 -23.48
CA ILE A 151 -27.40 0.33 -23.88
C ILE A 151 -26.50 1.32 -24.62
N PHE A 152 -25.33 1.61 -24.06
CA PHE A 152 -24.44 2.64 -24.60
C PHE A 152 -23.14 1.98 -25.07
N PHE A 153 -22.68 2.37 -26.26
CA PHE A 153 -21.39 1.94 -26.77
C PHE A 153 -20.34 3.00 -26.48
N LEU A 154 -19.34 2.65 -25.72
CA LEU A 154 -18.31 3.58 -25.26
C LEU A 154 -16.91 3.17 -25.75
N PRO A 155 -15.99 4.13 -25.85
CA PRO A 155 -14.64 3.91 -26.35
C PRO A 155 -13.78 3.07 -25.39
N LYS A 156 -12.60 2.69 -25.87
CA LYS A 156 -11.62 1.89 -25.14
C LYS A 156 -11.29 2.42 -23.72
N LYS A 157 -11.28 3.72 -23.52
CA LYS A 157 -11.01 4.31 -22.21
C LYS A 157 -12.06 3.98 -21.15
N ASP A 158 -13.28 3.63 -21.57
CA ASP A 158 -14.42 3.38 -20.70
C ASP A 158 -14.82 1.89 -20.67
N ASN A 159 -14.79 1.18 -21.82
CA ASN A 159 -15.24 -0.23 -21.91
C ASN A 159 -14.19 -1.21 -22.44
N TRP A 160 -12.97 -1.09 -21.94
CA TRP A 160 -11.89 -2.03 -22.22
C TRP A 160 -10.96 -2.18 -21.02
N TRP A 161 -10.81 -3.39 -20.57
CA TRP A 161 -9.90 -3.68 -19.48
C TRP A 161 -8.55 -4.24 -19.98
N GLU A 162 -7.45 -3.62 -19.55
CA GLU A 162 -6.09 -4.10 -19.76
C GLU A 162 -5.14 -3.55 -18.68
N LEU A 163 -4.07 -4.27 -18.36
CA LEU A 163 -3.02 -3.75 -17.50
C LEU A 163 -2.15 -2.76 -18.28
N GLU A 164 -2.05 -1.54 -17.78
CA GLU A 164 -1.18 -0.52 -18.37
C GLU A 164 0.30 -0.94 -18.29
N GLY A 165 1.07 -0.60 -19.32
CA GLY A 165 2.53 -0.81 -19.36
C GLY A 165 2.98 -2.28 -19.44
N THR A 166 2.07 -3.26 -19.48
CA THR A 166 2.41 -4.69 -19.53
C THR A 166 2.02 -5.32 -20.86
N VAL A 167 2.81 -6.27 -21.34
CA VAL A 167 2.59 -7.08 -22.53
C VAL A 167 2.47 -8.55 -22.11
N GLY A 168 1.74 -9.36 -22.87
CA GLY A 168 1.49 -10.77 -22.53
C GLY A 168 0.45 -10.98 -21.44
N THR A 169 -0.38 -9.95 -21.15
CA THR A 169 -1.46 -10.05 -20.16
C THR A 169 -2.82 -10.22 -20.83
N PRO A 170 -3.79 -10.93 -20.19
CA PRO A 170 -5.13 -11.05 -20.69
C PRO A 170 -5.83 -9.69 -20.64
N CYS A 171 -6.64 -9.41 -21.65
CA CYS A 171 -7.42 -8.18 -21.78
C CYS A 171 -8.68 -8.42 -22.61
N GLY A 172 -9.58 -7.45 -22.62
CA GLY A 172 -10.78 -7.55 -23.45
C GLY A 172 -11.81 -6.48 -23.19
N PRO A 173 -12.90 -6.50 -23.96
CA PRO A 173 -14.03 -5.61 -23.74
C PRO A 173 -14.70 -5.92 -22.42
N ASP A 174 -15.30 -4.91 -21.85
CA ASP A 174 -16.11 -5.08 -20.65
C ASP A 174 -17.52 -4.54 -20.86
N ASN A 175 -18.41 -4.97 -19.97
CA ASN A 175 -19.78 -4.57 -19.86
C ASN A 175 -20.00 -4.02 -18.45
N GLU A 176 -20.16 -2.73 -18.33
CA GLU A 176 -20.46 -2.10 -17.06
C GLU A 176 -21.96 -1.98 -16.84
N TRP A 177 -22.39 -2.10 -15.58
CA TRP A 177 -23.75 -2.02 -15.12
C TRP A 177 -23.95 -0.76 -14.31
N PHE A 178 -24.94 0.05 -14.66
CA PHE A 178 -25.24 1.33 -14.03
C PHE A 178 -26.65 1.37 -13.48
N TYR A 179 -26.81 2.11 -12.39
CA TYR A 179 -28.12 2.40 -11.84
C TYR A 179 -28.25 3.88 -11.50
N PRO A 180 -29.44 4.51 -11.71
CA PRO A 180 -29.61 5.93 -11.47
C PRO A 180 -29.64 6.26 -10.00
N ARG A 181 -29.03 7.36 -9.62
CA ARG A 181 -29.15 7.94 -8.28
C ARG A 181 -30.57 8.41 -8.01
N THR A 182 -31.03 8.21 -6.80
CA THR A 182 -32.40 8.57 -6.39
C THR A 182 -32.56 10.07 -6.10
N ASP A 183 -31.45 10.77 -5.86
CA ASP A 183 -31.37 12.17 -5.41
C ASP A 183 -31.24 13.19 -6.57
N LEU A 184 -31.08 12.71 -7.82
CA LEU A 184 -30.90 13.60 -8.99
C LEU A 184 -32.10 13.63 -9.89
N ASP A 185 -32.37 14.82 -10.46
CA ASP A 185 -33.48 15.09 -11.38
C ASP A 185 -33.41 14.20 -12.63
N LYS A 186 -34.60 13.80 -13.13
CA LYS A 186 -34.77 12.81 -14.20
C LYS A 186 -34.34 13.28 -15.61
N ASP A 187 -33.98 14.55 -15.78
CA ASP A 187 -33.90 15.17 -17.10
C ASP A 187 -32.51 15.30 -17.74
N SER A 188 -31.44 14.76 -17.16
CA SER A 188 -30.15 14.76 -17.86
C SER A 188 -30.06 13.58 -18.83
N SER A 189 -30.15 13.88 -20.13
CA SER A 189 -30.13 12.89 -21.22
C SER A 189 -28.71 12.41 -21.58
N ASP A 190 -27.65 12.98 -21.02
CA ASP A 190 -26.29 12.60 -21.34
C ASP A 190 -25.73 11.66 -20.27
N PHE A 191 -25.67 10.37 -20.60
CA PHE A 191 -25.12 9.31 -19.74
C PHE A 191 -23.64 9.54 -19.41
N THR A 192 -22.85 10.05 -20.35
CA THR A 192 -21.38 10.16 -20.19
C THR A 192 -20.94 11.35 -19.36
N THR A 193 -21.76 12.42 -19.29
CA THR A 193 -21.46 13.66 -18.56
C THR A 193 -22.31 13.85 -17.30
N SER A 194 -23.34 13.03 -17.14
CA SER A 194 -24.31 13.13 -16.05
C SER A 194 -23.86 12.31 -14.85
N ASN A 195 -23.74 12.95 -13.68
CA ASN A 195 -23.54 12.26 -12.41
C ASN A 195 -24.78 11.47 -11.95
N ARG A 196 -25.80 11.33 -12.79
CA ARG A 196 -27.06 10.65 -12.47
C ARG A 196 -26.91 9.15 -12.35
N TYR A 197 -26.09 8.55 -13.20
CA TYR A 197 -25.86 7.12 -13.21
C TYR A 197 -24.54 6.80 -12.50
N VAL A 198 -24.55 5.75 -11.72
CA VAL A 198 -23.37 5.26 -11.02
C VAL A 198 -23.16 3.80 -11.40
N GLU A 199 -21.95 3.46 -11.76
CA GLU A 199 -21.51 2.09 -12.00
C GLU A 199 -21.66 1.26 -10.71
N ILE A 200 -22.41 0.17 -10.80
CA ILE A 200 -22.63 -0.78 -9.70
C ILE A 200 -21.79 -2.05 -9.84
N GLY A 201 -21.24 -2.30 -11.02
CA GLY A 201 -20.35 -3.43 -11.28
C GLY A 201 -19.93 -3.56 -12.73
N ASN A 202 -18.94 -4.39 -12.95
CA ASN A 202 -18.30 -4.59 -14.24
C ASN A 202 -18.09 -6.08 -14.53
N ASP A 203 -18.41 -6.53 -15.75
CA ASP A 203 -18.14 -7.87 -16.28
C ASP A 203 -17.11 -7.77 -17.40
N VAL A 204 -15.88 -8.21 -17.16
CA VAL A 204 -14.78 -8.17 -18.13
C VAL A 204 -14.70 -9.48 -18.91
N TYR A 205 -14.69 -9.39 -20.22
CA TYR A 205 -14.58 -10.52 -21.13
C TYR A 205 -13.16 -10.65 -21.68
N MET A 206 -12.28 -11.29 -20.92
CA MET A 206 -10.86 -11.46 -21.25
C MET A 206 -10.70 -12.49 -22.37
N GLN A 207 -10.72 -12.02 -23.61
CA GLN A 207 -10.62 -12.86 -24.80
C GLN A 207 -9.37 -12.59 -25.64
N TYR A 208 -8.55 -11.62 -25.26
CA TYR A 208 -7.34 -11.23 -25.97
C TYR A 208 -6.11 -11.25 -25.07
N GLU A 209 -4.96 -11.44 -25.68
CA GLU A 209 -3.62 -11.20 -25.12
C GLU A 209 -3.08 -9.90 -25.69
N LYS A 210 -2.62 -9.00 -24.83
CA LYS A 210 -2.02 -7.73 -25.22
C LYS A 210 -0.62 -7.95 -25.78
N LEU A 211 -0.36 -7.47 -26.99
CA LEU A 211 0.91 -7.53 -27.69
C LEU A 211 1.58 -6.14 -27.75
N GLU A 212 2.85 -6.10 -28.15
CA GLU A 212 3.56 -4.85 -28.40
C GLU A 212 2.89 -4.02 -29.52
N GLY A 213 3.00 -2.69 -29.40
CA GLY A 213 2.46 -1.77 -30.41
C GLY A 213 0.94 -1.65 -30.42
N GLY A 214 0.25 -1.99 -29.34
CA GLY A 214 -1.21 -1.86 -29.20
C GLY A 214 -1.99 -2.89 -30.02
N LYS A 215 -1.36 -4.01 -30.36
CA LYS A 215 -1.99 -5.15 -31.05
C LYS A 215 -2.54 -6.14 -30.04
N TYR A 216 -3.51 -6.93 -30.50
CA TYR A 216 -4.16 -7.97 -29.72
C TYR A 216 -4.19 -9.30 -30.49
N LYS A 217 -4.11 -10.40 -29.74
CA LYS A 217 -4.24 -11.75 -30.25
C LYS A 217 -5.32 -12.47 -29.44
N GLU A 218 -6.23 -13.17 -30.09
CA GLU A 218 -7.22 -13.97 -29.36
C GLU A 218 -6.58 -15.04 -28.48
N LEU A 219 -7.09 -15.15 -27.25
CA LEU A 219 -6.72 -16.22 -26.32
C LEU A 219 -7.36 -17.54 -26.74
N ALA A 220 -6.65 -18.63 -26.53
CA ALA A 220 -7.18 -19.98 -26.75
C ALA A 220 -8.35 -20.29 -25.80
N ASN A 221 -8.26 -19.83 -24.56
CA ASN A 221 -9.31 -19.92 -23.54
C ASN A 221 -9.80 -18.52 -23.19
N LYS A 222 -11.09 -18.31 -23.33
CA LYS A 222 -11.75 -17.05 -22.97
C LYS A 222 -12.11 -17.09 -21.48
N ASN A 223 -11.78 -16.02 -20.76
CA ASN A 223 -12.04 -15.93 -19.34
C ASN A 223 -13.07 -14.82 -19.05
N VAL A 224 -13.71 -14.93 -17.90
CA VAL A 224 -14.56 -13.86 -17.35
C VAL A 224 -13.96 -13.40 -16.02
N ASP A 225 -13.88 -12.10 -15.84
CA ASP A 225 -13.60 -11.44 -14.56
C ASP A 225 -14.76 -10.50 -14.22
N THR A 226 -15.19 -10.51 -12.98
CA THR A 226 -16.29 -9.67 -12.53
C THR A 226 -15.92 -8.97 -11.24
N GLY A 227 -16.24 -7.69 -11.15
CA GLY A 227 -16.06 -6.88 -9.94
C GLY A 227 -17.29 -6.02 -9.64
N PHE A 228 -17.91 -6.26 -8.48
CA PHE A 228 -18.99 -5.44 -7.93
C PHE A 228 -18.56 -4.85 -6.59
N GLY A 229 -18.63 -3.54 -6.44
CA GLY A 229 -18.33 -2.88 -5.17
C GLY A 229 -19.43 -3.13 -4.14
N LEU A 230 -19.13 -3.88 -3.06
CA LEU A 230 -20.08 -4.16 -2.00
C LEU A 230 -20.59 -2.86 -1.35
N ASP A 231 -19.67 -1.96 -1.00
CA ASP A 231 -19.98 -0.67 -0.37
C ASP A 231 -20.94 0.16 -1.23
N ARG A 232 -20.75 0.15 -2.55
CA ARG A 232 -21.57 0.87 -3.53
C ARG A 232 -22.94 0.24 -3.69
N LEU A 233 -23.02 -1.10 -3.78
CA LEU A 233 -24.30 -1.82 -3.85
C LEU A 233 -25.15 -1.63 -2.59
N LEU A 234 -24.55 -1.62 -1.41
CA LEU A 234 -25.26 -1.35 -0.16
C LEU A 234 -25.95 0.01 -0.17
N LEU A 235 -25.28 1.03 -0.72
CA LEU A 235 -25.83 2.36 -0.86
C LEU A 235 -27.11 2.33 -1.68
N PHE A 236 -27.09 1.74 -2.87
CA PHE A 236 -28.25 1.67 -3.76
C PHE A 236 -29.38 0.79 -3.24
N LEU A 237 -29.05 -0.40 -2.75
CA LEU A 237 -30.06 -1.36 -2.22
C LEU A 237 -30.79 -0.82 -1.00
N ASN A 238 -30.17 0.09 -0.26
CA ASN A 238 -30.79 0.73 0.91
C ASN A 238 -31.38 2.12 0.59
N GLY A 239 -31.33 2.59 -0.65
CA GLY A 239 -31.83 3.90 -1.05
C GLY A 239 -31.11 5.07 -0.37
N LEU A 240 -29.81 4.91 -0.10
CA LEU A 240 -28.98 5.90 0.56
C LEU A 240 -28.19 6.72 -0.48
N ASP A 241 -27.88 7.96 -0.13
CA ASP A 241 -27.05 8.89 -0.90
C ASP A 241 -25.63 9.06 -0.33
N ASP A 242 -25.38 8.44 0.81
CA ASP A 242 -24.14 8.56 1.59
C ASP A 242 -23.69 7.18 2.10
N GLY A 243 -22.55 6.70 1.62
CA GLY A 243 -21.98 5.41 1.99
C GLY A 243 -21.66 5.28 3.48
N TYR A 244 -21.39 6.40 4.15
CA TYR A 244 -21.13 6.42 5.60
C TYR A 244 -22.39 6.24 6.46
N LYS A 245 -23.57 6.21 5.85
CA LYS A 245 -24.85 5.85 6.48
C LYS A 245 -25.19 4.37 6.36
N THR A 246 -24.39 3.61 5.63
CA THR A 246 -24.53 2.14 5.56
C THR A 246 -24.10 1.47 6.88
N ASP A 247 -24.47 0.19 7.05
CA ASP A 247 -24.07 -0.61 8.22
C ASP A 247 -22.55 -0.77 8.35
N LEU A 248 -21.78 -0.57 7.28
CA LEU A 248 -20.31 -0.57 7.32
C LEU A 248 -19.72 0.58 8.15
N PHE A 249 -20.43 1.70 8.30
CA PHE A 249 -19.88 2.91 8.91
C PHE A 249 -20.75 3.53 10.00
N ILE A 250 -22.09 3.34 9.95
CA ILE A 250 -23.02 4.09 10.78
C ILE A 250 -22.70 4.01 12.28
N ASP A 251 -22.25 2.85 12.77
CA ASP A 251 -21.86 2.70 14.17
C ASP A 251 -20.67 3.57 14.55
N SER A 252 -19.68 3.70 13.65
CA SER A 252 -18.51 4.55 13.85
C SER A 252 -18.85 6.04 13.76
N ILE A 253 -19.75 6.44 12.85
CA ILE A 253 -20.26 7.80 12.74
C ILE A 253 -21.04 8.19 14.00
N ASN A 254 -22.00 7.38 14.43
CA ASN A 254 -22.78 7.59 15.66
C ASN A 254 -21.89 7.73 16.90
N TYR A 255 -20.83 6.90 16.97
CA TYR A 255 -19.85 7.01 18.03
C TYR A 255 -19.14 8.37 18.01
N LEU A 256 -18.62 8.79 16.84
CA LEU A 256 -17.91 10.05 16.67
C LEU A 256 -18.81 11.26 16.95
N GLU A 257 -20.08 11.26 16.53
CA GLU A 257 -21.07 12.29 16.91
C GLU A 257 -21.21 12.38 18.42
N LYS A 258 -21.43 11.24 19.08
CA LYS A 258 -21.64 11.17 20.53
C LYS A 258 -20.47 11.74 21.31
N VAL A 259 -19.22 11.38 20.96
CA VAL A 259 -18.03 11.80 21.73
C VAL A 259 -17.57 13.21 21.39
N SER A 260 -17.82 13.69 20.17
CA SER A 260 -17.48 15.05 19.77
C SER A 260 -18.56 16.09 20.14
N GLY A 261 -19.80 15.66 20.34
CA GLY A 261 -20.95 16.53 20.50
C GLY A 261 -21.30 17.33 19.24
N ARG A 262 -20.76 16.95 18.07
CA ARG A 262 -20.99 17.62 16.78
C ARG A 262 -21.88 16.74 15.90
N SER A 263 -22.73 17.37 15.08
CA SER A 263 -23.68 16.66 14.22
C SER A 263 -23.08 16.32 12.86
N TYR A 264 -23.21 15.07 12.44
CA TYR A 264 -22.83 14.61 11.10
C TYR A 264 -23.69 15.26 10.00
N ASP A 265 -25.00 15.38 10.21
CA ASP A 265 -25.93 15.87 9.19
C ASP A 265 -25.88 17.39 9.02
N SER A 266 -25.70 18.16 10.09
CA SER A 266 -25.82 19.63 10.05
C SER A 266 -24.48 20.38 10.05
N ASP A 267 -23.36 19.71 10.42
CA ASP A 267 -22.03 20.32 10.50
C ASP A 267 -21.12 19.74 9.40
N GLU A 268 -20.94 20.48 8.32
CA GLU A 268 -20.15 20.03 7.15
C GLU A 268 -18.69 19.71 7.50
N GLN A 269 -18.08 20.52 8.37
CA GLN A 269 -16.69 20.27 8.79
C GLN A 269 -16.58 19.01 9.64
N ALA A 270 -17.53 18.79 10.55
CA ALA A 270 -17.58 17.59 11.36
C ALA A 270 -17.87 16.36 10.50
N ARG A 271 -18.81 16.45 9.56
CA ARG A 271 -19.14 15.40 8.60
C ARG A 271 -17.90 14.95 7.82
N LYS A 272 -17.17 15.90 7.20
CA LYS A 272 -15.91 15.59 6.49
C LYS A 272 -14.90 14.91 7.40
N ALA A 273 -14.71 15.42 8.60
CA ALA A 273 -13.76 14.86 9.56
C ALA A 273 -14.15 13.44 9.99
N MET A 274 -15.41 13.20 10.30
CA MET A 274 -15.92 11.88 10.71
C MET A 274 -15.77 10.85 9.60
N ARG A 275 -16.04 11.22 8.34
CA ARG A 275 -15.82 10.36 7.18
C ARG A 275 -14.35 9.96 7.04
N ILE A 276 -13.44 10.93 7.10
CA ILE A 276 -11.99 10.68 7.00
C ILE A 276 -11.51 9.78 8.14
N ILE A 277 -11.94 10.05 9.38
CA ILE A 277 -11.57 9.23 10.54
C ILE A 277 -12.07 7.80 10.34
N ALA A 278 -13.35 7.61 10.00
CA ALA A 278 -13.95 6.30 9.85
C ALA A 278 -13.28 5.48 8.73
N ASP A 279 -13.11 6.05 7.54
CA ASP A 279 -12.44 5.39 6.41
C ASP A 279 -10.99 5.02 6.73
N HIS A 280 -10.22 5.96 7.22
CA HIS A 280 -8.78 5.75 7.43
C HIS A 280 -8.50 4.79 8.59
N ILE A 281 -9.33 4.79 9.64
CA ILE A 281 -9.21 3.81 10.72
C ILE A 281 -9.67 2.43 10.25
N ARG A 282 -10.77 2.33 9.47
CA ARG A 282 -11.18 1.08 8.82
C ARG A 282 -10.03 0.48 8.01
N THR A 283 -9.46 1.27 7.11
CA THR A 283 -8.35 0.84 6.26
C THR A 283 -7.12 0.43 7.09
N SER A 284 -6.79 1.21 8.12
CA SER A 284 -5.65 0.90 9.01
C SER A 284 -5.85 -0.40 9.78
N VAL A 285 -7.05 -0.67 10.27
CA VAL A 285 -7.42 -1.95 10.92
C VAL A 285 -7.19 -3.11 9.97
N MET A 286 -7.68 -2.99 8.73
CA MET A 286 -7.54 -4.04 7.71
C MET A 286 -6.08 -4.29 7.33
N LEU A 287 -5.27 -3.24 7.17
CA LEU A 287 -3.86 -3.35 6.79
C LEU A 287 -2.97 -3.90 7.91
N ILE A 288 -3.20 -3.50 9.16
CA ILE A 288 -2.42 -4.01 10.31
C ILE A 288 -2.83 -5.44 10.64
N GLY A 289 -4.14 -5.73 10.57
CA GLY A 289 -4.71 -7.02 10.90
C GLY A 289 -4.55 -8.09 9.82
N ASP A 290 -4.17 -7.72 8.60
CA ASP A 290 -3.95 -8.65 7.48
C ASP A 290 -3.03 -9.82 7.85
N VAL A 291 -3.13 -10.94 7.11
CA VAL A 291 -2.25 -12.10 7.29
C VAL A 291 -0.78 -11.72 7.12
N ASN A 292 -0.48 -10.84 6.16
CA ASN A 292 0.84 -10.25 5.92
C ASN A 292 0.97 -8.85 6.55
N GLY A 293 0.21 -8.56 7.62
CA GLY A 293 0.02 -7.25 8.21
C GLY A 293 1.26 -6.37 8.27
N ILE A 294 1.05 -5.08 8.06
CA ILE A 294 2.11 -4.06 8.01
C ILE A 294 2.03 -3.12 9.20
N THR A 295 3.13 -2.43 9.50
CA THR A 295 3.21 -1.39 10.51
C THR A 295 3.60 -0.04 9.91
N PRO A 296 3.25 1.10 10.54
CA PRO A 296 3.63 2.43 10.04
C PRO A 296 5.15 2.57 9.86
N SER A 297 5.60 2.94 8.67
CA SER A 297 7.02 3.11 8.34
C SER A 297 7.27 4.36 7.49
N ASN A 298 8.53 4.61 7.09
CA ASN A 298 8.90 5.75 6.25
C ASN A 298 8.84 5.44 4.75
N THR A 299 8.63 4.18 4.38
CA THR A 299 8.70 3.73 2.97
C THR A 299 7.65 2.66 2.67
N GLY A 300 7.32 2.48 1.39
CA GLY A 300 6.45 1.41 0.90
C GLY A 300 5.05 1.43 1.52
N ALA A 301 4.45 0.26 1.67
CA ALA A 301 3.10 0.08 2.20
C ALA A 301 2.91 0.69 3.61
N GLY A 302 3.95 0.61 4.46
CA GLY A 302 3.91 1.21 5.79
C GLY A 302 3.89 2.73 5.79
N TYR A 303 4.38 3.39 4.72
CA TYR A 303 4.24 4.84 4.55
C TYR A 303 2.78 5.23 4.29
N ILE A 304 2.10 4.48 3.46
CA ILE A 304 0.67 4.71 3.19
C ILE A 304 -0.15 4.54 4.48
N LEU A 305 0.08 3.47 5.24
CA LEU A 305 -0.56 3.26 6.54
C LEU A 305 -0.29 4.42 7.50
N ARG A 306 0.96 4.91 7.56
CA ARG A 306 1.32 6.09 8.37
C ARG A 306 0.58 7.34 7.91
N ARG A 307 0.48 7.59 6.61
CA ARG A 307 -0.27 8.72 6.03
C ARG A 307 -1.74 8.68 6.46
N LEU A 308 -2.40 7.53 6.34
CA LEU A 308 -3.79 7.34 6.75
C LEU A 308 -3.98 7.65 8.24
N LEU A 309 -3.17 7.05 9.11
CA LEU A 309 -3.25 7.27 10.56
C LEU A 309 -3.03 8.74 10.93
N ARG A 310 -2.02 9.41 10.34
CA ARG A 310 -1.72 10.82 10.63
C ARG A 310 -2.82 11.75 10.14
N ARG A 311 -3.43 11.46 9.01
CA ARG A 311 -4.59 12.19 8.52
C ARG A 311 -5.79 12.01 9.46
N ALA A 312 -6.08 10.78 9.90
CA ALA A 312 -7.12 10.52 10.90
C ALA A 312 -6.85 11.24 12.23
N ILE A 313 -5.61 11.24 12.72
CA ILE A 313 -5.21 11.97 13.95
C ILE A 313 -5.48 13.47 13.84
N ARG A 314 -5.10 14.07 12.71
CA ARG A 314 -5.36 15.50 12.46
C ARG A 314 -6.85 15.82 12.50
N TYR A 315 -7.67 15.05 11.77
CA TYR A 315 -9.11 15.28 11.74
C TYR A 315 -9.80 14.98 13.07
N CYS A 316 -9.29 14.02 13.84
CA CYS A 316 -9.71 13.78 15.22
C CYS A 316 -9.52 15.06 16.09
N LYS A 317 -8.35 15.70 16.00
CA LYS A 317 -8.09 16.98 16.70
C LYS A 317 -8.95 18.12 16.18
N ASN A 318 -9.22 18.20 14.88
CA ASN A 318 -10.05 19.24 14.27
C ASN A 318 -11.49 19.26 14.81
N ILE A 319 -12.03 18.12 15.23
CA ILE A 319 -13.36 18.03 15.86
C ILE A 319 -13.29 17.95 17.39
N GLY A 320 -12.13 18.29 17.98
CA GLY A 320 -11.95 18.42 19.44
C GLY A 320 -11.78 17.10 20.19
N LEU A 321 -11.49 16.00 19.50
CA LEU A 321 -11.35 14.68 20.13
C LEU A 321 -9.90 14.37 20.53
N GLU A 322 -9.76 13.52 21.53
CA GLU A 322 -8.48 12.90 21.89
C GLU A 322 -8.18 11.70 20.98
N THR A 323 -6.91 11.46 20.70
CA THR A 323 -6.49 10.38 19.78
C THR A 323 -6.79 8.97 20.30
N LYS A 324 -7.06 8.81 21.59
CA LYS A 324 -7.56 7.56 22.17
C LYS A 324 -8.89 7.10 21.55
N GLU A 325 -9.72 8.04 21.07
CA GLU A 325 -11.01 7.74 20.45
C GLU A 325 -10.85 6.98 19.13
N LEU A 326 -9.70 7.11 18.45
CA LEU A 326 -9.39 6.34 17.25
C LEU A 326 -9.33 4.82 17.52
N SER A 327 -8.88 4.42 18.72
CA SER A 327 -8.93 3.01 19.14
C SER A 327 -10.34 2.52 19.40
N ALA A 328 -11.25 3.38 19.87
CA ALA A 328 -12.65 3.00 20.03
C ALA A 328 -13.33 2.81 18.68
N VAL A 329 -13.03 3.69 17.69
CA VAL A 329 -13.49 3.51 16.30
C VAL A 329 -12.93 2.22 15.71
N ALA A 330 -11.64 1.92 15.91
CA ALA A 330 -11.03 0.67 15.45
C ALA A 330 -11.73 -0.57 16.04
N LYS A 331 -12.08 -0.55 17.33
CA LYS A 331 -12.85 -1.65 17.98
C LYS A 331 -14.21 -1.88 17.32
N ILE A 332 -14.90 -0.82 16.91
CA ILE A 332 -16.20 -0.96 16.21
C ILE A 332 -16.01 -1.77 14.93
N PHE A 333 -15.00 -1.45 14.12
CA PHE A 333 -14.73 -2.21 12.90
C PHE A 333 -14.34 -3.66 13.19
N ILE A 334 -13.51 -3.92 14.20
CA ILE A 334 -13.03 -5.26 14.54
C ILE A 334 -14.16 -6.13 15.12
N GLU A 335 -14.93 -5.60 16.06
CA GLU A 335 -15.82 -6.40 16.92
C GLU A 335 -17.27 -6.44 16.43
N LYS A 336 -17.67 -5.52 15.53
CA LYS A 336 -19.07 -5.43 15.08
C LYS A 336 -19.23 -5.57 13.58
N ILE A 337 -18.33 -4.97 12.79
CA ILE A 337 -18.49 -4.87 11.34
C ILE A 337 -17.84 -6.06 10.62
N TYR A 338 -16.63 -6.40 11.05
CA TYR A 338 -15.79 -7.39 10.36
C TYR A 338 -15.49 -8.64 11.16
N ASP A 339 -16.11 -8.83 12.33
CA ASP A 339 -15.90 -9.97 13.23
C ASP A 339 -16.08 -11.33 12.53
N THR A 340 -17.10 -11.44 11.69
CA THR A 340 -17.43 -12.68 10.95
C THR A 340 -16.79 -12.74 9.56
N ALA A 341 -16.63 -11.60 8.87
CA ALA A 341 -16.04 -11.55 7.52
C ALA A 341 -14.52 -11.70 7.54
N TYR A 342 -13.87 -11.17 8.58
CA TYR A 342 -12.41 -11.20 8.75
C TYR A 342 -12.03 -11.59 10.19
N PRO A 343 -12.22 -12.86 10.61
CA PRO A 343 -12.03 -13.29 11.99
C PRO A 343 -10.60 -13.07 12.53
N LEU A 344 -9.60 -13.03 11.65
CA LEU A 344 -8.22 -12.72 12.00
C LEU A 344 -8.07 -11.34 12.66
N LEU A 345 -8.94 -10.37 12.36
CA LEU A 345 -8.95 -9.05 13.00
C LEU A 345 -9.27 -9.18 14.50
N VAL A 346 -10.19 -10.07 14.86
CA VAL A 346 -10.56 -10.32 16.26
C VAL A 346 -9.39 -10.97 17.00
N GLU A 347 -8.71 -11.94 16.38
CA GLU A 347 -7.53 -12.59 16.95
C GLU A 347 -6.37 -11.62 17.18
N LYS A 348 -6.16 -10.68 16.24
CA LYS A 348 -5.09 -9.67 16.30
C LYS A 348 -5.51 -8.35 16.96
N LYS A 349 -6.69 -8.27 17.57
CA LYS A 349 -7.28 -7.02 18.08
C LYS A 349 -6.30 -6.19 18.90
N ASP A 350 -5.70 -6.78 19.93
CA ASP A 350 -4.83 -6.05 20.85
C ASP A 350 -3.57 -5.52 20.13
N TYR A 351 -3.01 -6.30 19.21
CA TYR A 351 -1.90 -5.87 18.36
C TYR A 351 -2.27 -4.69 17.46
N ILE A 352 -3.45 -4.75 16.80
CA ILE A 352 -3.94 -3.66 15.94
C ILE A 352 -4.08 -2.36 16.74
N LEU A 353 -4.73 -2.45 17.91
CA LEU A 353 -4.94 -1.29 18.76
C LEU A 353 -3.63 -0.70 19.29
N GLU A 354 -2.67 -1.55 19.64
CA GLU A 354 -1.34 -1.12 20.09
C GLU A 354 -0.58 -0.36 18.99
N GLU A 355 -0.55 -0.88 17.75
CA GLU A 355 0.13 -0.21 16.62
C GLU A 355 -0.53 1.14 16.27
N ILE A 356 -1.85 1.23 16.27
CA ILE A 356 -2.56 2.51 16.10
C ILE A 356 -2.16 3.49 17.20
N GLN A 357 -2.16 3.08 18.47
CA GLN A 357 -1.81 3.93 19.60
C GLN A 357 -0.34 4.36 19.60
N LYS A 358 0.58 3.52 19.17
CA LYS A 358 1.99 3.87 19.01
C LYS A 358 2.17 5.03 18.02
N GLU A 359 1.52 4.97 16.85
CA GLU A 359 1.61 6.04 15.86
C GLU A 359 0.87 7.30 16.32
N CYS A 360 -0.28 7.17 17.02
CA CYS A 360 -0.99 8.28 17.65
C CYS A 360 -0.08 9.06 18.61
N LYS A 361 0.54 8.39 19.58
CA LYS A 361 1.44 9.01 20.56
C LYS A 361 2.64 9.67 19.88
N LYS A 362 3.22 9.00 18.88
CA LYS A 362 4.38 9.52 18.15
C LYS A 362 4.07 10.79 17.38
N PHE A 363 2.94 10.83 16.68
CA PHE A 363 2.59 12.00 15.86
C PHE A 363 1.98 13.13 16.69
N GLU A 364 1.19 12.82 17.71
CA GLU A 364 0.61 13.83 18.62
C GLU A 364 1.70 14.67 19.29
N ALA A 365 2.84 14.08 19.65
CA ALA A 365 3.98 14.77 20.24
C ALA A 365 4.57 15.87 19.32
N THR A 366 4.47 15.71 18.00
CA THR A 366 5.05 16.64 17.02
C THR A 366 4.00 17.47 16.28
N LEU A 367 2.73 17.05 16.27
CA LEU A 367 1.66 17.69 15.49
C LEU A 367 1.50 19.18 15.82
N ALA A 368 1.37 19.54 17.11
CA ALA A 368 1.18 20.93 17.52
C ALA A 368 2.37 21.83 17.12
N SER A 369 3.59 21.30 17.23
CA SER A 369 4.81 22.02 16.84
C SER A 369 4.92 22.15 15.32
N GLY A 370 4.56 21.11 14.58
CA GLY A 370 4.53 21.13 13.11
C GLY A 370 3.49 22.10 12.57
N MET A 371 2.28 22.14 13.15
CA MET A 371 1.26 23.14 12.80
C MET A 371 1.75 24.58 13.01
N LYS A 372 2.42 24.85 14.14
CA LYS A 372 3.02 26.18 14.38
C LYS A 372 4.10 26.52 13.35
N GLU A 373 4.90 25.54 12.93
CA GLU A 373 5.94 25.76 11.92
C GLU A 373 5.33 26.02 10.55
N PHE A 374 4.26 25.28 10.18
CA PHE A 374 3.48 25.53 8.98
C PHE A 374 2.88 26.94 8.96
N GLU A 375 2.24 27.37 10.05
CA GLU A 375 1.68 28.72 10.18
C GLU A 375 2.77 29.82 10.07
N LYS A 376 3.95 29.60 10.66
CA LYS A 376 5.08 30.53 10.52
C LYS A 376 5.54 30.66 9.07
N ALA A 377 5.55 29.55 8.31
CA ALA A 377 5.91 29.59 6.89
C ALA A 377 4.92 30.46 6.11
N ILE A 378 3.61 30.32 6.37
CA ILE A 378 2.56 31.14 5.72
C ILE A 378 2.71 32.61 6.11
N ILE A 379 2.79 32.92 7.39
CA ILE A 379 2.95 34.30 7.87
C ILE A 379 4.22 34.96 7.29
N GLY A 380 5.31 34.20 7.19
CA GLY A 380 6.55 34.64 6.56
C GLY A 380 6.36 35.01 5.09
N MET A 381 5.65 34.18 4.34
CA MET A 381 5.33 34.40 2.93
C MET A 381 4.39 35.61 2.75
N GLU A 382 3.32 35.71 3.55
CA GLU A 382 2.39 36.86 3.52
C GLU A 382 3.10 38.18 3.79
N ARG A 383 4.00 38.23 4.80
CA ARG A 383 4.81 39.41 5.10
C ARG A 383 5.75 39.77 3.95
N LYS A 384 6.40 38.78 3.33
CA LYS A 384 7.24 38.99 2.16
C LYS A 384 6.43 39.55 1.00
N ASN A 385 5.27 38.96 0.72
CA ASN A 385 4.37 39.41 -0.34
C ASN A 385 3.91 40.85 -0.10
N ALA A 386 3.47 41.18 1.11
CA ALA A 386 3.05 42.54 1.46
C ALA A 386 4.19 43.57 1.29
N PHE A 387 5.41 43.22 1.72
CA PHE A 387 6.59 44.08 1.59
C PHE A 387 7.01 44.30 0.13
N MET A 388 7.02 43.22 -0.64
CA MET A 388 7.45 43.29 -2.05
C MET A 388 6.42 44.01 -2.92
N SER A 389 5.13 43.81 -2.69
CA SER A 389 4.05 44.53 -3.41
C SER A 389 4.07 46.05 -3.14
N GLN A 390 4.58 46.50 -1.99
CA GLN A 390 4.78 47.92 -1.72
C GLN A 390 5.98 48.51 -2.49
N LYS A 391 6.98 47.68 -2.79
CA LYS A 391 8.22 48.13 -3.47
C LYS A 391 8.12 48.03 -4.99
N ASP A 392 7.39 47.06 -5.51
CA ASP A 392 7.27 46.79 -6.94
C ASP A 392 5.79 46.53 -7.27
N ALA A 393 5.22 47.44 -8.05
CA ALA A 393 3.81 47.33 -8.48
C ALA A 393 3.55 46.15 -9.43
N ASN A 394 4.60 45.55 -10.01
CA ASN A 394 4.51 44.38 -10.89
C ASN A 394 4.85 43.07 -10.16
N TYR A 395 5.10 43.12 -8.86
CA TYR A 395 5.41 41.91 -8.07
C TYR A 395 4.22 40.93 -8.09
N ILE A 396 4.52 39.71 -8.44
CA ILE A 396 3.54 38.60 -8.37
C ILE A 396 3.71 37.94 -6.99
N PRO A 397 2.68 37.95 -6.13
CA PRO A 397 2.75 37.33 -4.82
C PRO A 397 3.07 35.83 -4.90
N GLU A 398 3.95 35.38 -4.02
CA GLU A 398 4.23 33.95 -3.87
C GLU A 398 2.99 33.26 -3.29
N THR A 399 2.61 32.14 -3.90
CA THR A 399 1.49 31.28 -3.49
C THR A 399 1.94 29.83 -3.26
N GLU A 400 3.24 29.61 -3.21
CA GLU A 400 3.82 28.28 -3.12
C GLU A 400 4.73 28.14 -1.90
N ILE A 401 4.49 27.12 -1.07
CA ILE A 401 5.38 26.74 0.05
C ILE A 401 6.59 26.04 -0.54
N SER A 402 7.80 26.51 -0.19
CA SER A 402 9.04 25.96 -0.75
C SER A 402 9.23 24.49 -0.35
N GLY A 403 9.84 23.71 -1.25
CA GLY A 403 10.16 22.31 -1.01
C GLY A 403 11.03 22.07 0.23
N LYS A 404 11.95 23.00 0.55
CA LYS A 404 12.74 22.94 1.81
C LYS A 404 11.89 23.07 3.07
N GLN A 405 10.87 23.93 3.06
CA GLN A 405 9.95 24.08 4.19
C GLN A 405 9.07 22.83 4.32
N ALA A 406 8.55 22.31 3.22
CA ALA A 406 7.78 21.07 3.20
C ALA A 406 8.64 19.87 3.67
N PHE A 407 9.90 19.78 3.24
CA PHE A 407 10.83 18.75 3.71
C PHE A 407 11.14 18.87 5.21
N ARG A 408 11.29 20.07 5.73
CA ARG A 408 11.47 20.29 7.18
C ARG A 408 10.25 19.82 7.98
N LEU A 409 9.03 20.07 7.50
CA LEU A 409 7.81 19.55 8.11
C LEU A 409 7.78 18.01 8.10
N TYR A 410 8.24 17.40 7.01
CA TYR A 410 8.35 15.94 6.86
C TYR A 410 9.38 15.33 7.82
N ASP A 411 10.62 15.82 7.75
CA ASP A 411 11.76 15.23 8.46
C ASP A 411 11.70 15.48 9.98
N THR A 412 11.43 16.72 10.38
CA THR A 412 11.48 17.14 11.80
C THR A 412 10.18 16.88 12.55
N PHE A 413 9.03 17.10 11.90
CA PHE A 413 7.73 17.01 12.55
C PHE A 413 6.90 15.81 12.09
N GLY A 414 7.38 15.06 11.11
CA GLY A 414 6.74 13.86 10.62
C GLY A 414 5.47 14.12 9.81
N PHE A 415 5.32 15.30 9.20
CA PHE A 415 4.21 15.57 8.29
C PHE A 415 4.45 14.86 6.96
N PRO A 416 3.62 13.90 6.54
CA PRO A 416 3.65 13.43 5.17
C PRO A 416 3.52 14.61 4.20
N LEU A 417 4.15 14.54 3.03
CA LEU A 417 4.10 15.63 2.05
C LEU A 417 2.65 15.99 1.70
N GLU A 418 1.82 14.98 1.50
CA GLU A 418 0.42 15.11 1.14
C GLU A 418 -0.40 15.82 2.24
N LEU A 419 -0.04 15.65 3.50
CA LEU A 419 -0.65 16.39 4.60
C LEU A 419 -0.29 17.89 4.54
N THR A 420 0.96 18.20 4.16
CA THR A 420 1.39 19.59 3.93
C THR A 420 0.68 20.19 2.73
N GLU A 421 0.48 19.42 1.65
CA GLU A 421 -0.29 19.84 0.47
C GLU A 421 -1.76 20.12 0.81
N GLU A 422 -2.41 19.23 1.58
CA GLU A 422 -3.79 19.41 2.02
C GLU A 422 -3.93 20.70 2.87
N LEU A 423 -3.00 20.94 3.79
CA LEU A 423 -2.95 22.15 4.59
C LEU A 423 -2.73 23.42 3.76
N ALA A 424 -1.85 23.34 2.76
CA ALA A 424 -1.57 24.44 1.83
C ALA A 424 -2.81 24.77 0.98
N LEU A 425 -3.47 23.73 0.44
CA LEU A 425 -4.69 23.89 -0.37
C LEU A 425 -5.83 24.53 0.43
N GLU A 426 -6.00 24.20 1.72
CA GLU A 426 -6.97 24.84 2.61
C GLU A 426 -6.73 26.36 2.77
N LYS A 427 -5.51 26.82 2.50
CA LYS A 427 -5.12 28.24 2.50
C LYS A 427 -5.03 28.86 1.10
N GLY A 428 -5.42 28.14 0.05
CA GLY A 428 -5.30 28.59 -1.33
C GLY A 428 -3.85 28.63 -1.84
N LEU A 429 -2.96 27.81 -1.25
CA LEU A 429 -1.55 27.73 -1.57
C LEU A 429 -1.22 26.38 -2.22
N THR A 430 -0.05 26.31 -2.87
CA THR A 430 0.54 25.08 -3.41
C THR A 430 1.83 24.73 -2.67
N VAL A 431 2.42 23.57 -2.99
CA VAL A 431 3.71 23.11 -2.45
C VAL A 431 4.65 22.75 -3.59
N ASP A 432 5.89 23.22 -3.52
CA ASP A 432 6.98 22.87 -4.44
C ASP A 432 7.42 21.41 -4.22
N LYS A 433 6.80 20.49 -4.95
CA LYS A 433 7.10 19.04 -4.89
C LYS A 433 8.50 18.72 -5.38
N ASN A 434 8.94 19.39 -6.45
CA ASN A 434 10.26 19.14 -7.02
C ASN A 434 11.37 19.50 -6.02
N GLY A 435 11.25 20.66 -5.38
CA GLY A 435 12.20 21.08 -4.34
C GLY A 435 12.12 20.21 -3.08
N PHE A 436 10.94 19.62 -2.76
CA PHE A 436 10.83 18.63 -1.71
C PHE A 436 11.60 17.35 -2.07
N ASP A 437 11.41 16.82 -3.28
CA ASP A 437 12.07 15.61 -3.76
C ASP A 437 13.59 15.78 -3.83
N GLU A 438 14.08 16.96 -4.21
CA GLU A 438 15.50 17.29 -4.18
C GLU A 438 16.04 17.28 -2.75
N ALA A 439 15.35 17.94 -1.81
CA ALA A 439 15.75 17.97 -0.42
C ALA A 439 15.72 16.56 0.22
N PHE A 440 14.73 15.75 -0.13
CA PHE A 440 14.59 14.37 0.32
C PHE A 440 15.73 13.48 -0.20
N ARG A 441 16.05 13.56 -1.49
CA ARG A 441 17.18 12.83 -2.10
C ARG A 441 18.50 13.23 -1.46
N HIS A 442 18.75 14.53 -1.33
CA HIS A 442 19.96 15.04 -0.69
C HIS A 442 20.12 14.53 0.76
N HIS A 443 19.03 14.54 1.54
CA HIS A 443 19.04 13.99 2.88
C HIS A 443 19.30 12.47 2.91
N GLN A 444 18.75 11.71 1.96
CA GLN A 444 19.05 10.28 1.81
C GLN A 444 20.53 10.03 1.47
N GLU A 445 21.13 10.83 0.60
CA GLU A 445 22.55 10.74 0.24
C GLU A 445 23.45 11.02 1.43
N ILE A 446 23.17 12.09 2.19
CA ILE A 446 23.89 12.41 3.43
C ILE A 446 23.75 11.27 4.46
N SER A 447 22.53 10.75 4.63
CA SER A 447 22.30 9.64 5.57
C SER A 447 23.04 8.36 5.16
N LYS A 448 23.08 8.04 3.85
CA LYS A 448 23.86 6.92 3.31
C LYS A 448 25.36 7.13 3.51
N ALA A 449 25.87 8.33 3.18
CA ALA A 449 27.28 8.68 3.37
C ALA A 449 27.69 8.64 4.84
N GLN A 450 26.84 9.15 5.76
CA GLN A 450 27.09 9.08 7.20
C GLN A 450 27.01 7.65 7.75
N ALA A 451 26.10 6.82 7.25
CA ALA A 451 26.00 5.40 7.62
C ALA A 451 27.25 4.63 7.16
N SER A 452 27.75 4.91 5.96
CA SER A 452 29.00 4.34 5.43
C SER A 452 30.21 4.79 6.25
N ALA A 453 30.30 6.09 6.57
CA ALA A 453 31.42 6.65 7.36
C ALA A 453 31.43 6.16 8.82
N LYS A 454 30.25 5.80 9.38
CA LYS A 454 30.12 5.29 10.78
C LYS A 454 30.12 3.76 10.86
N GLY A 455 30.21 3.03 9.74
CA GLY A 455 30.14 1.57 9.75
C GLY A 455 28.82 1.01 10.32
N GLY A 456 27.72 1.79 10.26
CA GLY A 456 26.43 1.38 10.80
C GLY A 456 26.27 1.54 12.32
N LEU A 457 27.22 2.15 13.01
CA LEU A 457 27.21 2.38 14.46
C LEU A 457 26.33 3.57 14.83
N THR A 458 25.45 3.42 15.82
CA THR A 458 24.68 4.54 16.38
C THR A 458 25.53 5.45 17.26
N GLU A 459 26.43 4.84 18.06
CA GLU A 459 27.42 5.51 18.93
C GLU A 459 28.74 4.74 18.89
N ARG A 460 29.85 5.40 19.24
CA ARG A 460 31.18 4.75 19.33
C ARG A 460 31.50 4.46 20.78
N ASN A 461 31.25 3.25 21.24
CA ASN A 461 31.66 2.73 22.54
C ASN A 461 32.14 1.27 22.42
N GLU A 462 32.64 0.70 23.51
CA GLU A 462 33.20 -0.65 23.53
C GLU A 462 32.19 -1.71 23.02
N ALA A 463 30.93 -1.63 23.45
CA ALA A 463 29.88 -2.58 23.04
C ALA A 463 29.60 -2.52 21.53
N THR A 464 29.42 -1.31 20.98
CA THR A 464 29.15 -1.14 19.55
C THR A 464 30.34 -1.52 18.67
N ILE A 465 31.57 -1.33 19.12
CA ILE A 465 32.79 -1.78 18.44
C ILE A 465 32.85 -3.32 18.37
N LYS A 466 32.52 -4.02 19.46
CA LYS A 466 32.40 -5.49 19.47
C LYS A 466 31.34 -5.97 18.47
N TYR A 467 30.17 -5.40 18.51
CA TYR A 467 29.11 -5.74 17.55
C TYR A 467 29.50 -5.45 16.10
N HIS A 468 30.29 -4.40 15.84
CA HIS A 468 30.74 -4.09 14.49
C HIS A 468 31.69 -5.18 13.96
N THR A 469 32.63 -5.63 14.76
CA THR A 469 33.50 -6.74 14.37
C THR A 469 32.72 -8.05 14.23
N ALA A 470 31.75 -8.33 15.10
CA ALA A 470 30.85 -9.48 14.95
C ALA A 470 30.05 -9.45 13.64
N THR A 471 29.70 -8.26 13.17
CA THR A 471 29.01 -8.08 11.87
C THR A 471 29.89 -8.53 10.69
N HIS A 472 31.17 -8.19 10.71
CA HIS A 472 32.15 -8.65 9.72
C HIS A 472 32.30 -10.17 9.72
N VAL A 473 32.51 -10.77 10.88
CA VAL A 473 32.64 -12.23 11.01
C VAL A 473 31.36 -12.94 10.55
N MET A 474 30.18 -12.37 10.86
CA MET A 474 28.91 -12.92 10.43
C MET A 474 28.74 -12.83 8.92
N LEU A 475 29.11 -11.72 8.28
CA LEU A 475 29.06 -11.57 6.82
C LEU A 475 29.98 -12.59 6.14
N ALA A 476 31.20 -12.80 6.66
CA ALA A 476 32.10 -13.84 6.17
C ALA A 476 31.47 -15.25 6.25
N GLY A 477 30.76 -15.54 7.34
CA GLY A 477 30.00 -16.79 7.49
C GLY A 477 28.87 -16.92 6.47
N LEU A 478 28.10 -15.88 6.24
CA LEU A 478 27.03 -15.84 5.24
C LEU A 478 27.58 -16.03 3.82
N ARG A 479 28.70 -15.36 3.47
CA ARG A 479 29.37 -15.54 2.17
C ARG A 479 29.88 -16.96 1.97
N LYS A 480 30.40 -17.58 3.02
CA LYS A 480 30.82 -18.99 2.99
C LYS A 480 29.65 -19.94 2.75
N MET A 481 28.46 -19.63 3.24
CA MET A 481 27.26 -20.46 3.12
C MET A 481 26.53 -20.24 1.80
N PHE A 482 26.38 -18.99 1.36
CA PHE A 482 25.54 -18.61 0.23
C PHE A 482 26.30 -18.05 -0.98
N GLY A 483 27.65 -18.00 -0.87
CA GLY A 483 28.54 -17.56 -1.94
C GLY A 483 28.89 -16.07 -1.92
N ASP A 484 29.87 -15.71 -2.74
CA ASP A 484 30.51 -14.37 -2.76
C ASP A 484 29.58 -13.23 -3.20
N LYS A 485 28.42 -13.53 -3.77
CA LYS A 485 27.41 -12.54 -4.10
C LYS A 485 26.57 -12.11 -2.89
N THR A 486 26.79 -12.71 -1.72
CA THR A 486 26.12 -12.29 -0.50
C THR A 486 26.72 -10.97 -0.01
N GLU A 487 25.87 -9.97 0.12
CA GLU A 487 26.25 -8.60 0.44
C GLU A 487 25.40 -8.03 1.57
N GLN A 488 26.00 -7.12 2.33
CA GLN A 488 25.28 -6.30 3.29
C GLN A 488 24.37 -5.32 2.56
N LYS A 489 23.07 -5.34 2.87
CA LYS A 489 22.07 -4.37 2.37
C LYS A 489 21.74 -3.29 3.40
N GLY A 490 22.10 -3.51 4.66
CA GLY A 490 21.98 -2.53 5.73
C GLY A 490 22.43 -3.10 7.07
N SER A 491 22.78 -2.22 8.01
CA SER A 491 23.07 -2.59 9.40
C SER A 491 22.63 -1.49 10.36
N ASN A 492 22.34 -1.89 11.59
CA ASN A 492 22.12 -0.97 12.70
C ASN A 492 22.64 -1.62 13.97
N ILE A 493 23.62 -0.98 14.60
CA ILE A 493 24.32 -1.48 15.76
C ILE A 493 24.06 -0.55 16.94
N THR A 494 23.55 -1.10 18.04
CA THR A 494 23.32 -0.44 19.33
C THR A 494 24.14 -1.14 20.43
N GLU A 495 24.14 -0.64 21.65
CA GLU A 495 24.78 -1.29 22.79
C GLU A 495 24.17 -2.65 23.15
N GLU A 496 22.92 -2.88 22.78
CA GLU A 496 22.16 -4.07 23.16
C GLU A 496 22.17 -5.17 22.10
N ARG A 497 22.34 -4.79 20.81
CA ARG A 497 22.20 -5.72 19.68
C ARG A 497 22.84 -5.21 18.39
N LEU A 498 23.09 -6.14 17.47
CA LEU A 498 23.24 -5.85 16.04
C LEU A 498 21.98 -6.26 15.27
N ARG A 499 21.66 -5.49 14.23
CA ARG A 499 20.74 -5.82 13.15
C ARG A 499 21.51 -5.79 11.84
N PHE A 500 21.36 -6.82 11.04
CA PHE A 500 22.06 -6.98 9.77
C PHE A 500 21.11 -7.44 8.68
N ASP A 501 21.06 -6.71 7.58
CA ASP A 501 20.23 -6.99 6.42
C ASP A 501 21.15 -7.44 5.27
N PHE A 502 20.84 -8.56 4.61
CA PHE A 502 21.63 -9.15 3.54
C PHE A 502 20.75 -9.76 2.45
N ASN A 503 21.26 -9.86 1.22
CA ASN A 503 20.52 -10.50 0.13
C ASN A 503 20.50 -12.03 0.31
N CYS A 504 19.28 -12.59 0.29
CA CYS A 504 19.03 -14.02 0.31
C CYS A 504 17.63 -14.27 -0.24
N ASP A 505 17.49 -15.26 -1.08
CA ASP A 505 16.28 -15.58 -1.85
C ASP A 505 15.26 -16.45 -1.09
N HIS A 506 15.64 -16.97 0.06
CA HIS A 506 14.80 -17.82 0.89
C HIS A 506 14.87 -17.45 2.38
N LYS A 507 13.94 -17.95 3.16
CA LYS A 507 13.98 -17.89 4.63
C LYS A 507 15.05 -18.86 5.13
N MET A 508 15.96 -18.41 5.97
CA MET A 508 16.97 -19.28 6.57
C MET A 508 16.33 -20.38 7.42
N THR A 509 16.80 -21.59 7.24
CA THR A 509 16.41 -22.74 8.06
C THR A 509 17.06 -22.69 9.45
N GLU A 510 16.53 -23.44 10.40
CA GLU A 510 17.13 -23.55 11.74
C GLU A 510 18.55 -24.10 11.69
N GLU A 511 18.84 -25.00 10.74
CA GLU A 511 20.16 -25.59 10.53
C GLU A 511 21.16 -24.56 9.99
N GLU A 512 20.74 -23.71 9.04
CA GLU A 512 21.56 -22.62 8.51
C GLU A 512 21.85 -21.57 9.58
N LEU A 513 20.85 -21.19 10.38
CA LEU A 513 21.03 -20.26 11.50
C LEU A 513 22.02 -20.81 12.54
N LYS A 514 21.89 -22.09 12.86
CA LYS A 514 22.82 -22.75 13.80
C LYS A 514 24.24 -22.89 13.23
N THR A 515 24.36 -23.17 11.94
CA THR A 515 25.63 -23.22 11.22
C THR A 515 26.33 -21.87 11.26
N LEU A 516 25.61 -20.79 11.00
CA LEU A 516 26.12 -19.42 11.07
C LEU A 516 26.54 -19.05 12.50
N GLU A 517 25.69 -19.33 13.49
CA GLU A 517 26.01 -19.07 14.92
C GLU A 517 27.27 -19.83 15.37
N ASN A 518 27.35 -21.08 14.97
CA ASN A 518 28.53 -21.91 15.27
C ASN A 518 29.79 -21.36 14.58
N PHE A 519 29.70 -20.95 13.31
CA PHE A 519 30.83 -20.36 12.60
C PHE A 519 31.36 -19.11 13.29
N VAL A 520 30.49 -18.18 13.68
CA VAL A 520 30.89 -16.95 14.38
C VAL A 520 31.56 -17.29 15.73
N ASN A 521 30.98 -18.19 16.50
CA ASN A 521 31.53 -18.58 17.79
C ASN A 521 32.87 -19.38 17.67
N ASP A 522 33.04 -20.15 16.59
CA ASP A 522 34.32 -20.82 16.29
C ASP A 522 35.44 -19.80 16.02
N VAL A 523 35.13 -18.76 15.21
CA VAL A 523 36.06 -17.65 14.96
C VAL A 523 36.43 -16.91 16.27
N ILE A 524 35.44 -16.65 17.12
CA ILE A 524 35.63 -16.02 18.43
C ILE A 524 36.58 -16.86 19.29
N SER A 525 36.33 -18.17 19.33
CA SER A 525 37.14 -19.11 20.16
C SER A 525 38.60 -19.21 19.73
N LYS A 526 38.89 -18.98 18.43
CA LYS A 526 40.25 -19.00 17.86
C LYS A 526 41.08 -17.77 18.20
N LYS A 527 40.46 -16.72 18.74
CA LYS A 527 41.13 -15.48 19.18
C LYS A 527 42.06 -14.90 18.11
N ILE A 528 41.56 -14.71 16.90
CA ILE A 528 42.33 -14.25 15.74
C ILE A 528 42.56 -12.74 15.85
N PRO A 529 43.77 -12.22 15.61
CA PRO A 529 44.03 -10.78 15.55
C PRO A 529 43.21 -10.11 14.41
N VAL A 530 42.69 -8.92 14.69
CA VAL A 530 42.01 -8.06 13.70
C VAL A 530 42.99 -6.97 13.29
N VAL A 531 43.57 -7.12 12.11
CA VAL A 531 44.66 -6.26 11.63
C VAL A 531 44.11 -5.15 10.76
N LYS A 532 44.38 -3.89 11.14
CA LYS A 532 44.08 -2.70 10.32
C LYS A 532 45.24 -2.40 9.38
N SER A 533 44.97 -2.16 8.11
CA SER A 533 45.93 -1.70 7.10
C SER A 533 45.28 -0.63 6.17
N GLU A 534 46.12 0.09 5.43
CA GLU A 534 45.67 1.05 4.44
C GLU A 534 46.34 0.73 3.11
N LEU A 535 45.55 0.58 2.04
CA LEU A 535 46.03 0.26 0.69
C LEU A 535 45.25 1.12 -0.33
N PRO A 536 45.85 1.36 -1.52
CA PRO A 536 45.07 1.86 -2.66
C PRO A 536 43.90 0.94 -2.98
N TYR A 537 42.76 1.51 -3.37
CA TYR A 537 41.51 0.74 -3.58
C TYR A 537 41.70 -0.43 -4.54
N ASN A 538 42.32 -0.19 -5.71
CA ASN A 538 42.55 -1.27 -6.68
C ASN A 538 43.47 -2.38 -6.16
N GLN A 539 44.47 -2.04 -5.35
CA GLN A 539 45.33 -3.03 -4.70
C GLN A 539 44.52 -3.83 -3.67
N ALA A 540 43.71 -3.16 -2.86
CA ALA A 540 42.84 -3.82 -1.88
C ALA A 540 41.91 -4.86 -2.53
N ILE A 541 41.25 -4.50 -3.63
CA ILE A 541 40.38 -5.41 -4.39
C ILE A 541 41.19 -6.56 -4.99
N SER A 542 42.35 -6.30 -5.59
CA SER A 542 43.19 -7.35 -6.19
C SER A 542 43.71 -8.35 -5.15
N GLU A 543 43.86 -7.93 -3.89
CA GLU A 543 44.23 -8.78 -2.75
C GLU A 543 43.00 -9.45 -2.09
N GLY A 544 41.82 -9.37 -2.71
CA GLY A 544 40.61 -10.06 -2.25
C GLY A 544 39.83 -9.32 -1.17
N ALA A 545 40.09 -8.04 -0.92
CA ALA A 545 39.26 -7.23 -0.05
C ALA A 545 37.92 -6.93 -0.72
N TYR A 546 36.84 -6.89 0.08
CA TYR A 546 35.51 -6.54 -0.37
C TYR A 546 34.84 -5.56 0.59
N GLY A 547 33.76 -4.91 0.16
CA GLY A 547 33.02 -3.97 1.00
C GLY A 547 32.29 -2.92 0.14
N VAL A 548 31.40 -2.17 0.76
CA VAL A 548 30.65 -1.11 0.10
C VAL A 548 31.44 0.19 0.21
N PHE A 549 32.23 0.49 -0.82
CA PHE A 549 32.97 1.73 -0.94
C PHE A 549 32.91 2.22 -2.39
N ASN A 550 32.65 3.53 -2.58
CA ASN A 550 32.67 4.18 -3.89
C ASN A 550 33.87 5.11 -3.93
N PRO A 551 35.02 4.68 -4.48
CA PRO A 551 36.22 5.51 -4.54
C PRO A 551 35.99 6.69 -5.52
N THR A 552 36.60 7.84 -5.20
CA THR A 552 36.66 9.00 -6.10
C THR A 552 37.76 8.84 -7.16
N SER A 553 38.73 7.96 -6.89
CA SER A 553 39.78 7.53 -7.81
C SER A 553 40.26 6.12 -7.47
N ASP A 554 40.83 5.43 -8.45
CA ASP A 554 41.37 4.08 -8.33
C ASP A 554 42.53 3.95 -7.32
N ASP A 555 43.26 5.05 -7.10
CA ASP A 555 44.37 5.14 -6.16
C ASP A 555 44.00 5.69 -4.79
N GLU A 556 42.72 5.89 -4.52
CA GLU A 556 42.25 6.36 -3.23
C GLU A 556 42.62 5.35 -2.12
N LEU A 557 43.26 5.84 -1.05
CA LEU A 557 43.64 5.00 0.09
C LEU A 557 42.38 4.59 0.88
N VAL A 558 42.19 3.30 1.05
CA VAL A 558 41.09 2.71 1.82
C VAL A 558 41.62 1.97 3.04
N THR A 559 40.90 2.07 4.15
CA THR A 559 41.16 1.28 5.36
C THR A 559 40.57 -0.12 5.19
N ILE A 560 41.38 -1.13 5.49
CA ILE A 560 41.04 -2.55 5.44
C ILE A 560 41.22 -3.17 6.81
N TYR A 561 40.25 -3.97 7.20
CA TYR A 561 40.40 -4.85 8.37
C TYR A 561 40.48 -6.31 7.89
N THR A 562 41.52 -6.99 8.35
CA THR A 562 41.78 -8.39 8.00
C THR A 562 41.70 -9.26 9.26
N ILE A 563 40.89 -10.30 9.18
CA ILE A 563 40.86 -11.43 10.14
C ILE A 563 41.36 -12.63 9.38
N GLU A 564 42.61 -13.02 9.66
CA GLU A 564 43.35 -14.00 8.86
C GLU A 564 42.59 -15.32 8.70
N GLY A 565 42.43 -15.75 7.44
CA GLY A 565 41.68 -16.96 7.06
C GLY A 565 40.18 -16.88 7.25
N VAL A 566 39.62 -15.72 7.59
CA VAL A 566 38.17 -15.50 7.82
C VAL A 566 37.61 -14.38 6.96
N ASP A 567 38.22 -13.18 7.02
CA ASP A 567 37.62 -11.97 6.45
C ASP A 567 38.65 -10.93 6.06
N LYS A 568 38.39 -10.17 4.97
CA LYS A 568 39.18 -9.02 4.55
C LYS A 568 38.23 -7.98 3.97
N GLN A 569 37.85 -6.96 4.76
CA GLN A 569 36.85 -5.98 4.37
C GLN A 569 37.37 -4.54 4.35
N ILE A 570 36.95 -3.77 3.35
CA ILE A 570 37.10 -2.32 3.33
C ILE A 570 36.09 -1.71 4.29
N CYS A 571 36.58 -1.06 5.36
CA CYS A 571 35.72 -0.48 6.39
C CYS A 571 36.37 0.71 7.08
N GLY A 572 35.62 1.82 7.25
CA GLY A 572 36.07 3.03 7.97
C GLY A 572 35.72 3.08 9.46
N GLY A 573 35.03 2.06 9.98
CA GLY A 573 34.64 2.01 11.40
C GLY A 573 35.70 1.38 12.30
N PRO A 574 35.57 1.53 13.65
CA PRO A 574 36.47 0.90 14.60
C PRO A 574 36.12 -0.57 14.80
N HIS A 575 37.16 -1.38 15.06
CA HIS A 575 37.07 -2.80 15.38
C HIS A 575 37.84 -3.15 16.65
N VAL A 576 37.51 -4.30 17.26
CA VAL A 576 38.35 -4.86 18.35
C VAL A 576 39.68 -5.31 17.79
N GLU A 577 40.68 -5.45 18.67
CA GLU A 577 42.01 -5.93 18.27
C GLU A 577 42.07 -7.46 18.11
N ASN A 578 41.14 -8.18 18.73
CA ASN A 578 41.10 -9.64 18.70
C ASN A 578 39.66 -10.16 18.67
N THR A 579 39.39 -11.20 17.88
CA THR A 579 38.04 -11.81 17.81
C THR A 579 37.61 -12.40 19.16
N GLY A 580 38.53 -12.78 20.03
CA GLY A 580 38.23 -13.27 21.38
C GLY A 580 37.55 -12.23 22.30
N ASP A 581 37.66 -10.94 21.98
CA ASP A 581 37.03 -9.85 22.76
C ASP A 581 35.52 -9.73 22.54
N LEU A 582 34.98 -10.47 21.57
CA LEU A 582 33.55 -10.42 21.21
C LEU A 582 32.65 -11.14 22.25
N GLY A 583 33.19 -12.09 23.02
CA GLY A 583 32.38 -12.90 23.94
C GLY A 583 31.65 -14.05 23.24
N THR A 584 30.39 -14.24 23.48
CA THR A 584 29.57 -15.29 22.85
C THR A 584 28.50 -14.66 21.94
N PHE A 585 28.46 -15.09 20.69
CA PHE A 585 27.48 -14.61 19.68
C PHE A 585 26.23 -15.48 19.69
N LYS A 586 25.05 -14.84 19.67
CA LYS A 586 23.78 -15.54 19.60
C LYS A 586 22.79 -14.84 18.69
N ILE A 587 22.22 -15.58 17.71
CA ILE A 587 21.14 -15.12 16.86
C ILE A 587 19.83 -15.16 17.66
N LYS A 588 19.13 -14.03 17.72
CA LYS A 588 17.83 -13.89 18.41
C LYS A 588 16.66 -14.06 17.48
N LYS A 589 16.78 -13.58 16.24
CA LYS A 589 15.68 -13.61 15.27
C LYS A 589 16.22 -13.49 13.85
N GLU A 590 15.57 -14.18 12.92
CA GLU A 590 15.69 -14.00 11.49
C GLU A 590 14.31 -13.67 10.93
N GLU A 591 14.23 -12.69 10.03
CA GLU A 591 12.98 -12.22 9.46
C GLU A 591 13.18 -11.64 8.05
N SER A 592 12.11 -11.54 7.26
CA SER A 592 12.13 -10.80 5.99
C SER A 592 12.25 -9.30 6.25
N SER A 593 13.10 -8.61 5.48
CA SER A 593 13.22 -7.14 5.51
C SER A 593 12.56 -6.49 4.29
N SER A 594 12.75 -7.09 3.11
CA SER A 594 12.11 -6.73 1.84
C SER A 594 12.27 -7.90 0.86
N SER A 595 11.74 -7.79 -0.35
CA SER A 595 11.91 -8.83 -1.37
C SER A 595 13.40 -9.13 -1.61
N GLY A 596 13.80 -10.39 -1.49
CA GLY A 596 15.18 -10.83 -1.66
C GLY A 596 16.16 -10.37 -0.57
N VAL A 597 15.68 -9.78 0.56
CA VAL A 597 16.52 -9.32 1.67
C VAL A 597 16.04 -9.92 2.99
N ARG A 598 16.96 -10.61 3.66
CA ARG A 598 16.75 -11.20 4.99
C ARG A 598 17.42 -10.37 6.06
N ARG A 599 16.88 -10.40 7.26
CA ARG A 599 17.34 -9.65 8.43
C ARG A 599 17.66 -10.57 9.57
N ILE A 600 18.87 -10.46 10.09
CA ILE A 600 19.30 -11.13 11.32
C ILE A 600 19.42 -10.09 12.45
N LYS A 601 18.90 -10.45 13.62
CA LYS A 601 19.13 -9.75 14.88
C LYS A 601 19.94 -10.67 15.80
N ALA A 602 21.08 -10.19 16.30
CA ALA A 602 21.96 -10.97 17.16
C ALA A 602 22.49 -10.15 18.34
N VAL A 603 22.96 -10.85 19.37
CA VAL A 603 23.52 -10.27 20.58
C VAL A 603 24.87 -10.92 20.88
N LEU A 604 25.71 -10.18 21.62
CA LEU A 604 26.92 -10.65 22.26
C LEU A 604 26.70 -10.73 23.78
N SER A 605 27.30 -11.75 24.44
CA SER A 605 27.20 -11.95 25.88
C SER A 605 28.55 -12.42 26.46
#